data_46e1bda097c16777f18004dba3e004af
#
_entry.id   46e1bda097c16777f18004dba3e004af
#
_cell.length_a   1.000
_cell.length_b   1.000
_cell.length_c   1.000
_cell.angle_alpha   90.00
_cell.angle_beta   90.00
_cell.angle_gamma   90.00
#
_symmetry.space_group_name_H-M   'P 1'
#
loop_
_entity.id
_entity.type
_entity.pdbx_description
1 polymer ?
#
loop_
_entity_poly.entity_id
_entity_poly.type
_entity_poly.pdbx_seq_one_letter_code
_entity_poly.pdbx_strand_id
1 'polypeptide(L)'
;MRTHTILAIHPGWFFMAGCLLVQQHRALPGFVELLVPLALALVVATLSPAARCSGLAWMLLSFGLGYGWAGSQAQSALDQRLPLALEAERLTVTGFIDGLIRFEDHPASASFPFRVMACADSGLWCPVGSRILVKLNAGKPEGSQALSPLSAIRSGSVWQIDLRLSALHGQRNPAGTDLERLALQSDWVARGRAPLSHSRQLEALAMHPLAWVHRTRQVVRDAIRRASAEPGSMPRAMAVIEALVIGSGEGLDPEQWDAFNRTGVGHLLSISGSHVTMFAGFAAFFGVTLLQRAGSFGLLGLRWYTMQLPRVCFAAFGAIAYTLLAGFGLPAQRTCAMVLVTGVMSLSGRRHAPQAVLSCAAVMVCLIDPWAVISPGFWLSFAAVAALVISGQAMQRPEKRDEKDPMISGYRLGPMFREAFQGQWAASVVMIPLSVLFFSQISWIAPLANALAIPWITFVITPLSLLLALLASLRAEWVEVPMRWLALITEQSLQGLDAVARWDWISSHSAMPPGLVIVVAVLSCWLLIWPLAPWPRWTA
;
A
#
# COMPACT_ATOMS: atom_id res chain seq x y z
N MET A 1 28.04 28.06 3.93
CA MET A 1 26.99 27.96 4.97
C MET A 1 25.79 27.12 4.50
N ARG A 2 25.97 25.87 4.00
CA ARG A 2 24.88 25.02 3.45
C ARG A 2 25.02 23.52 3.74
N THR A 3 25.88 23.12 4.67
CA THR A 3 26.17 21.69 4.96
C THR A 3 25.51 21.14 6.23
N HIS A 4 24.81 21.97 7.02
CA HIS A 4 24.27 21.55 8.32
C HIS A 4 22.77 21.15 8.31
N THR A 5 22.07 21.26 7.18
CA THR A 5 20.60 21.00 7.13
C THR A 5 20.25 19.53 6.92
N ILE A 6 21.23 18.67 6.64
CA ILE A 6 20.99 17.24 6.35
C ILE A 6 20.81 16.41 7.63
N LEU A 7 21.32 16.88 8.78
CA LEU A 7 21.34 16.15 10.05
C LEU A 7 20.22 16.54 11.03
N ALA A 8 19.39 17.52 10.70
CA ALA A 8 18.25 17.86 11.57
C ALA A 8 17.19 16.73 11.47
N ILE A 9 17.19 15.83 12.46
CA ILE A 9 16.17 14.77 12.54
C ILE A 9 14.80 15.46 12.67
N HIS A 10 13.92 15.21 11.70
CA HIS A 10 12.61 15.84 11.67
C HIS A 10 11.71 15.26 12.79
N PRO A 11 10.94 16.09 13.53
CA PRO A 11 10.09 15.62 14.63
C PRO A 11 9.13 14.47 14.26
N GLY A 12 8.67 14.40 13.00
CA GLY A 12 7.78 13.33 12.53
C GLY A 12 8.34 11.89 12.69
N TRP A 13 9.66 11.73 12.71
CA TRP A 13 10.27 10.42 12.99
C TRP A 13 10.06 9.98 14.45
N PHE A 14 9.99 10.93 15.36
CA PHE A 14 9.68 10.67 16.77
C PHE A 14 8.21 10.28 16.98
N PHE A 15 7.29 10.86 16.20
CA PHE A 15 5.90 10.41 16.19
C PHE A 15 5.81 8.91 15.83
N MET A 16 6.49 8.53 14.77
CA MET A 16 6.54 7.13 14.32
C MET A 16 7.19 6.21 15.38
N ALA A 17 8.27 6.69 16.03
CA ALA A 17 8.91 5.95 17.12
C ALA A 17 7.96 5.75 18.31
N GLY A 18 7.14 6.74 18.63
CA GLY A 18 6.07 6.63 19.64
C GLY A 18 5.05 5.54 19.28
N CYS A 19 4.57 5.55 18.03
CA CYS A 19 3.66 4.49 17.54
C CYS A 19 4.31 3.10 17.62
N LEU A 20 5.60 2.99 17.31
CA LEU A 20 6.33 1.72 17.35
C LEU A 20 6.51 1.21 18.78
N LEU A 21 6.78 2.11 19.75
CA LEU A 21 7.00 1.71 21.14
C LEU A 21 5.76 1.06 21.76
N VAL A 22 4.55 1.57 21.47
CA VAL A 22 3.30 0.95 21.96
C VAL A 22 3.22 -0.52 21.59
N GLN A 23 3.72 -0.90 20.42
CA GLN A 23 3.69 -2.29 19.92
C GLN A 23 4.64 -3.24 20.66
N GLN A 24 5.56 -2.71 21.45
CA GLN A 24 6.51 -3.51 22.24
C GLN A 24 6.00 -3.81 23.66
N HIS A 25 4.92 -3.18 24.09
CA HIS A 25 4.33 -3.42 25.41
C HIS A 25 3.57 -4.74 25.44
N ARG A 26 3.73 -5.47 26.55
CA ARG A 26 2.96 -6.73 26.83
C ARG A 26 1.52 -6.45 27.24
N ALA A 27 1.29 -5.30 27.86
CA ALA A 27 -0.02 -4.79 28.22
C ALA A 27 -0.11 -3.34 27.75
N LEU A 28 -1.32 -2.86 27.43
CA LEU A 28 -1.48 -1.47 27.02
C LEU A 28 -1.07 -0.53 28.14
N PRO A 29 -0.35 0.56 27.81
CA PRO A 29 0.00 1.58 28.77
C PRO A 29 -1.26 2.22 29.35
N GLY A 30 -1.27 2.43 30.68
CA GLY A 30 -2.33 3.16 31.36
C GLY A 30 -2.39 4.63 30.91
N PHE A 31 -3.53 5.27 31.18
CA PHE A 31 -3.74 6.68 30.81
C PHE A 31 -2.62 7.62 31.32
N VAL A 32 -2.12 7.37 32.53
CA VAL A 32 -1.01 8.15 33.11
C VAL A 32 0.28 7.96 32.31
N GLU A 33 0.59 6.73 31.90
CA GLU A 33 1.79 6.41 31.12
C GLU A 33 1.76 7.06 29.73
N LEU A 34 0.58 7.20 29.13
CA LEU A 34 0.38 7.90 27.86
C LEU A 34 0.69 9.41 27.97
N LEU A 35 0.50 10.00 29.15
CA LEU A 35 0.73 11.43 29.40
C LEU A 35 2.18 11.76 29.77
N VAL A 36 2.98 10.79 30.22
CA VAL A 36 4.36 11.04 30.66
C VAL A 36 5.23 11.72 29.60
N PRO A 37 5.28 11.29 28.33
CA PRO A 37 6.09 11.96 27.31
C PRO A 37 5.63 13.40 27.04
N LEU A 38 4.32 13.66 27.12
CA LEU A 38 3.75 15.00 26.92
C LEU A 38 4.10 15.93 28.09
N ALA A 39 4.01 15.42 29.32
CA ALA A 39 4.41 16.17 30.52
C ALA A 39 5.91 16.51 30.48
N LEU A 40 6.75 15.53 30.08
CA LEU A 40 8.18 15.74 29.92
C LEU A 40 8.50 16.79 28.85
N ALA A 41 7.79 16.76 27.70
CA ALA A 41 7.93 17.78 26.67
C ALA A 41 7.60 19.20 27.20
N LEU A 42 6.53 19.32 27.99
CA LEU A 42 6.12 20.57 28.61
C LEU A 42 7.18 21.08 29.61
N VAL A 43 7.70 20.18 30.45
CA VAL A 43 8.77 20.52 31.42
C VAL A 43 10.02 21.01 30.68
N VAL A 44 10.46 20.33 29.63
CA VAL A 44 11.61 20.73 28.81
C VAL A 44 11.36 22.09 28.15
N ALA A 45 10.16 22.33 27.62
CA ALA A 45 9.80 23.62 27.00
C ALA A 45 9.79 24.80 28.00
N THR A 46 9.38 24.54 29.24
CA THR A 46 9.29 25.60 30.29
C THR A 46 10.65 25.90 30.97
N LEU A 47 11.47 24.85 31.17
CA LEU A 47 12.74 25.00 31.90
C LEU A 47 13.90 25.50 31.04
N SER A 48 13.77 25.49 29.70
CA SER A 48 14.91 25.78 28.82
C SER A 48 14.52 26.69 27.66
N PRO A 49 14.66 28.04 27.82
CA PRO A 49 14.32 28.99 26.74
C PRO A 49 15.33 29.00 25.59
N ALA A 50 16.44 28.23 25.67
CA ALA A 50 17.44 28.19 24.62
C ALA A 50 16.92 27.48 23.37
N ALA A 51 17.21 28.00 22.16
CA ALA A 51 16.75 27.46 20.86
C ALA A 51 17.09 25.98 20.63
N ARG A 52 18.14 25.46 21.28
CA ARG A 52 18.50 24.02 21.21
C ARG A 52 17.52 23.12 21.97
N CYS A 53 16.93 23.63 23.06
CA CYS A 53 15.97 22.85 23.85
C CYS A 53 14.57 22.88 23.25
N SER A 54 14.25 23.85 22.40
CA SER A 54 12.98 23.83 21.64
C SER A 54 12.90 22.65 20.68
N GLY A 55 14.02 22.27 20.06
CA GLY A 55 14.09 21.09 19.21
C GLY A 55 13.78 19.80 19.96
N LEU A 56 14.38 19.62 21.16
CA LEU A 56 14.12 18.46 22.02
C LEU A 56 12.68 18.42 22.51
N ALA A 57 12.10 19.56 22.87
CA ALA A 57 10.70 19.65 23.28
C ALA A 57 9.75 19.23 22.13
N TRP A 58 10.02 19.68 20.90
CA TRP A 58 9.26 19.24 19.72
C TRP A 58 9.40 17.75 19.42
N MET A 59 10.58 17.17 19.62
CA MET A 59 10.81 15.72 19.45
C MET A 59 10.02 14.93 20.48
N LEU A 60 10.09 15.31 21.77
CA LEU A 60 9.34 14.68 22.86
C LEU A 60 7.84 14.82 22.68
N LEU A 61 7.38 16.02 22.27
CA LEU A 61 5.97 16.25 21.96
C LEU A 61 5.47 15.34 20.84
N SER A 62 6.20 15.28 19.73
CA SER A 62 5.85 14.43 18.61
C SER A 62 5.84 12.94 18.99
N PHE A 63 6.82 12.50 19.78
CA PHE A 63 6.89 11.15 20.33
C PHE A 63 5.66 10.86 21.20
N GLY A 64 5.36 11.73 22.15
CA GLY A 64 4.21 11.60 23.05
C GLY A 64 2.87 11.57 22.32
N LEU A 65 2.72 12.41 21.28
CA LEU A 65 1.53 12.40 20.43
C LEU A 65 1.39 11.09 19.67
N GLY A 66 2.49 10.55 19.10
CA GLY A 66 2.47 9.25 18.42
C GLY A 66 2.17 8.09 19.36
N TYR A 67 2.78 8.12 20.55
CA TYR A 67 2.57 7.10 21.58
C TYR A 67 1.12 7.12 22.09
N GLY A 68 0.58 8.31 22.41
CA GLY A 68 -0.80 8.50 22.84
C GLY A 68 -1.82 8.10 21.75
N TRP A 69 -1.57 8.49 20.51
CA TRP A 69 -2.41 8.14 19.38
C TRP A 69 -2.48 6.62 19.18
N ALA A 70 -1.34 5.95 19.05
CA ALA A 70 -1.31 4.50 18.87
C ALA A 70 -1.90 3.76 20.07
N GLY A 71 -1.66 4.22 21.31
CA GLY A 71 -2.25 3.66 22.53
C GLY A 71 -3.77 3.78 22.56
N SER A 72 -4.33 4.94 22.20
CA SER A 72 -5.77 5.15 22.13
C SER A 72 -6.46 4.29 21.08
N GLN A 73 -5.83 4.16 19.91
CA GLN A 73 -6.33 3.28 18.84
C GLN A 73 -6.26 1.80 19.25
N ALA A 74 -5.18 1.40 19.96
CA ALA A 74 -5.05 0.05 20.50
C ALA A 74 -6.13 -0.29 21.51
N GLN A 75 -6.41 0.64 22.43
CA GLN A 75 -7.48 0.48 23.40
C GLN A 75 -8.83 0.32 22.69
N SER A 76 -9.15 1.23 21.77
CA SER A 76 -10.38 1.17 20.99
C SER A 76 -10.53 -0.14 20.20
N ALA A 77 -9.45 -0.63 19.61
CA ALA A 77 -9.44 -1.89 18.87
C ALA A 77 -9.69 -3.10 19.79
N LEU A 78 -9.15 -3.09 21.01
CA LEU A 78 -9.38 -4.16 21.99
C LEU A 78 -10.81 -4.12 22.56
N ASP A 79 -11.34 -2.93 22.86
CA ASP A 79 -12.69 -2.75 23.39
C ASP A 79 -13.77 -3.21 22.40
N GLN A 80 -13.47 -3.15 21.11
CA GLN A 80 -14.36 -3.60 20.03
C GLN A 80 -14.27 -5.10 19.74
N ARG A 81 -13.26 -5.82 20.25
CA ARG A 81 -13.11 -7.26 20.01
C ARG A 81 -14.28 -8.04 20.62
N LEU A 82 -14.58 -9.17 19.97
CA LEU A 82 -15.60 -10.10 20.47
C LEU A 82 -15.22 -10.57 21.89
N PRO A 83 -16.08 -10.34 22.90
CA PRO A 83 -15.90 -10.93 24.23
C PRO A 83 -15.92 -12.45 24.17
N LEU A 84 -15.01 -13.11 24.88
CA LEU A 84 -14.94 -14.58 24.92
C LEU A 84 -16.24 -15.25 25.34
N ALA A 85 -17.02 -14.59 26.21
CA ALA A 85 -18.33 -15.09 26.67
C ALA A 85 -19.36 -15.23 25.53
N LEU A 86 -19.16 -14.50 24.41
CA LEU A 86 -20.06 -14.53 23.25
C LEU A 86 -19.49 -15.40 22.11
N GLU A 87 -18.41 -16.13 22.36
CA GLU A 87 -17.87 -17.06 21.36
C GLU A 87 -18.86 -18.19 21.09
N ALA A 88 -19.08 -18.50 19.83
CA ALA A 88 -20.06 -19.46 19.32
C ALA A 88 -21.54 -19.06 19.47
N GLU A 89 -21.84 -17.92 20.09
CA GLU A 89 -23.19 -17.37 20.10
C GLU A 89 -23.65 -16.91 18.70
N ARG A 90 -24.96 -16.84 18.54
CA ARG A 90 -25.56 -16.29 17.30
C ARG A 90 -25.91 -14.82 17.51
N LEU A 91 -25.56 -14.01 16.51
CA LEU A 91 -25.89 -12.60 16.47
C LEU A 91 -26.45 -12.25 15.10
N THR A 92 -27.66 -11.71 15.08
CA THR A 92 -28.25 -11.19 13.86
C THR A 92 -27.76 -9.76 13.63
N VAL A 93 -26.97 -9.58 12.57
CA VAL A 93 -26.38 -8.29 12.20
C VAL A 93 -26.93 -7.80 10.88
N THR A 94 -27.15 -6.48 10.78
CA THR A 94 -27.43 -5.78 9.54
C THR A 94 -26.23 -4.94 9.16
N GLY A 95 -25.81 -4.98 7.90
CA GLY A 95 -24.65 -4.24 7.42
C GLY A 95 -24.47 -4.40 5.92
N PHE A 96 -23.32 -3.94 5.41
CA PHE A 96 -23.02 -4.06 3.99
C PHE A 96 -21.69 -4.77 3.74
N ILE A 97 -21.55 -5.36 2.55
CA ILE A 97 -20.33 -6.05 2.12
C ILE A 97 -19.25 -5.00 1.79
N ASP A 98 -18.25 -4.89 2.67
CA ASP A 98 -17.21 -3.85 2.67
C ASP A 98 -15.89 -4.36 2.06
N GLY A 99 -15.98 -5.05 0.94
CA GLY A 99 -14.82 -5.59 0.23
C GLY A 99 -15.19 -6.40 -1.01
N LEU A 100 -14.19 -6.95 -1.67
CA LEU A 100 -14.39 -7.93 -2.73
C LEU A 100 -14.77 -9.28 -2.13
N ILE A 101 -15.63 -10.01 -2.82
CA ILE A 101 -16.11 -11.32 -2.40
C ILE A 101 -15.17 -12.38 -2.95
N ARG A 102 -14.71 -13.29 -2.08
CA ARG A 102 -13.94 -14.49 -2.44
C ARG A 102 -14.86 -15.69 -2.47
N PHE A 103 -14.84 -16.39 -3.58
CA PHE A 103 -15.60 -17.62 -3.74
C PHE A 103 -14.67 -18.83 -3.62
N GLU A 104 -15.11 -19.85 -2.89
CA GLU A 104 -14.44 -21.14 -2.76
C GLU A 104 -15.39 -22.22 -3.26
N ASP A 105 -14.88 -23.12 -4.10
CA ASP A 105 -15.72 -24.15 -4.74
C ASP A 105 -15.97 -25.35 -3.82
N HIS A 106 -15.00 -25.73 -2.96
CA HIS A 106 -15.10 -26.90 -2.10
C HIS A 106 -14.70 -26.62 -0.64
N PRO A 107 -15.64 -26.49 0.30
CA PRO A 107 -17.09 -26.40 0.09
C PRO A 107 -17.51 -25.07 -0.52
N ALA A 108 -18.60 -25.08 -1.29
CA ALA A 108 -19.10 -23.86 -1.93
C ALA A 108 -19.41 -22.80 -0.88
N SER A 109 -18.61 -21.75 -0.87
CA SER A 109 -18.70 -20.67 0.12
C SER A 109 -18.27 -19.33 -0.45
N ALA A 110 -18.77 -18.25 0.15
CA ALA A 110 -18.37 -16.89 -0.14
C ALA A 110 -17.83 -16.24 1.14
N SER A 111 -16.62 -15.70 1.10
CA SER A 111 -16.03 -14.97 2.21
C SER A 111 -15.78 -13.51 1.84
N PHE A 112 -16.11 -12.61 2.78
CA PHE A 112 -16.01 -11.16 2.57
C PHE A 112 -15.94 -10.40 3.88
N PRO A 113 -15.32 -9.22 3.92
CA PRO A 113 -15.46 -8.27 5.00
C PRO A 113 -16.88 -7.70 5.02
N PHE A 114 -17.49 -7.63 6.18
CA PHE A 114 -18.84 -7.14 6.39
C PHE A 114 -18.83 -6.03 7.44
N ARG A 115 -19.27 -4.84 7.06
CA ARG A 115 -19.33 -3.69 7.96
C ARG A 115 -20.69 -3.65 8.63
N VAL A 116 -20.67 -3.72 9.95
CA VAL A 116 -21.88 -3.73 10.78
C VAL A 116 -22.49 -2.34 10.83
N MET A 117 -23.79 -2.23 10.55
CA MET A 117 -24.58 -1.01 10.66
C MET A 117 -25.51 -1.05 11.87
N ALA A 118 -26.08 -2.21 12.18
CA ALA A 118 -26.98 -2.42 13.31
C ALA A 118 -26.98 -3.89 13.73
N CYS A 119 -27.40 -4.15 14.97
CA CYS A 119 -27.66 -5.48 15.50
C CYS A 119 -29.13 -5.58 15.92
N ALA A 120 -29.73 -6.77 15.81
CA ALA A 120 -31.13 -6.98 16.18
C ALA A 120 -31.34 -6.94 17.70
N ASP A 121 -30.35 -7.48 18.48
CA ASP A 121 -30.39 -7.51 19.95
C ASP A 121 -29.51 -6.40 20.53
N SER A 122 -30.16 -5.38 21.09
CA SER A 122 -29.46 -4.19 21.64
C SER A 122 -28.79 -4.43 23.01
N GLY A 123 -28.94 -5.61 23.62
CA GLY A 123 -28.35 -5.96 24.93
C GLY A 123 -27.01 -6.71 24.83
N LEU A 124 -26.63 -7.20 23.66
CA LEU A 124 -25.40 -7.91 23.37
C LEU A 124 -24.36 -6.99 22.74
N TRP A 125 -23.10 -7.48 22.69
CA TRP A 125 -22.03 -6.81 21.98
C TRP A 125 -22.42 -6.51 20.52
N CYS A 126 -22.38 -5.24 20.14
CA CYS A 126 -22.71 -4.78 18.79
C CYS A 126 -21.63 -3.82 18.29
N PRO A 127 -20.70 -4.28 17.46
CA PRO A 127 -19.58 -3.47 16.97
C PRO A 127 -19.98 -2.62 15.76
N VAL A 128 -20.90 -1.67 15.93
CA VAL A 128 -21.35 -0.77 14.86
C VAL A 128 -20.16 -0.02 14.27
N GLY A 129 -20.06 0.01 12.94
CA GLY A 129 -18.97 0.64 12.19
C GLY A 129 -17.75 -0.26 11.97
N SER A 130 -17.59 -1.33 12.76
CA SER A 130 -16.49 -2.29 12.66
C SER A 130 -16.74 -3.36 11.59
N ARG A 131 -15.70 -4.10 11.24
CA ARG A 131 -15.72 -5.16 10.24
C ARG A 131 -15.72 -6.53 10.87
N ILE A 132 -16.57 -7.42 10.37
CA ILE A 132 -16.58 -8.85 10.68
C ILE A 132 -16.18 -9.59 9.41
N LEU A 133 -15.25 -10.54 9.50
CA LEU A 133 -14.93 -11.43 8.39
C LEU A 133 -16.01 -12.51 8.31
N VAL A 134 -16.93 -12.38 7.36
CA VAL A 134 -18.08 -13.29 7.19
C VAL A 134 -17.75 -14.37 6.16
N LYS A 135 -18.11 -15.61 6.48
CA LYS A 135 -18.11 -16.74 5.55
C LYS A 135 -19.53 -17.30 5.44
N LEU A 136 -20.14 -17.16 4.26
CA LEU A 136 -21.43 -17.75 3.92
C LEU A 136 -21.22 -19.08 3.20
N ASN A 137 -21.92 -20.12 3.67
CA ASN A 137 -21.90 -21.43 3.04
C ASN A 137 -23.17 -21.66 2.24
N ALA A 138 -23.06 -22.19 1.03
CA ALA A 138 -24.21 -22.47 0.15
C ALA A 138 -25.10 -23.62 0.65
N GLY A 139 -24.67 -24.38 1.69
CA GLY A 139 -25.31 -25.62 2.12
C GLY A 139 -24.75 -26.86 1.39
N LYS A 140 -25.33 -28.03 1.63
CA LYS A 140 -24.96 -29.22 0.88
C LYS A 140 -25.47 -29.07 -0.56
N PRO A 141 -24.62 -29.20 -1.57
CA PRO A 141 -25.06 -29.11 -2.96
C PRO A 141 -25.93 -30.31 -3.33
N GLU A 142 -27.16 -30.06 -3.69
CA GLU A 142 -27.93 -31.01 -4.51
C GLU A 142 -27.63 -30.66 -5.99
N GLY A 143 -26.64 -31.35 -6.57
CA GLY A 143 -26.27 -31.22 -7.97
C GLY A 143 -25.23 -30.12 -8.30
N SER A 144 -24.88 -30.01 -9.60
CA SER A 144 -23.85 -29.10 -10.15
C SER A 144 -24.15 -27.60 -10.09
N GLN A 145 -25.18 -27.17 -9.37
CA GLN A 145 -25.64 -25.77 -9.29
C GLN A 145 -25.32 -25.07 -7.95
N ALA A 146 -24.46 -25.63 -7.11
CA ALA A 146 -24.21 -25.15 -5.74
C ALA A 146 -23.68 -23.69 -5.63
N LEU A 147 -23.03 -23.17 -6.66
CA LEU A 147 -22.50 -21.79 -6.68
C LEU A 147 -23.50 -20.75 -7.19
N SER A 148 -24.58 -21.17 -7.87
CA SER A 148 -25.52 -20.23 -8.50
C SER A 148 -26.16 -19.23 -7.52
N PRO A 149 -26.53 -19.61 -6.26
CA PRO A 149 -27.09 -18.66 -5.30
C PRO A 149 -26.04 -17.67 -4.74
N LEU A 150 -24.78 -18.13 -4.56
CA LEU A 150 -23.70 -17.29 -4.05
C LEU A 150 -23.25 -16.27 -5.09
N SER A 151 -23.32 -16.60 -6.37
CA SER A 151 -22.92 -15.69 -7.47
C SER A 151 -23.81 -14.46 -7.59
N ALA A 152 -24.99 -14.45 -6.95
CA ALA A 152 -25.87 -13.27 -6.89
C ALA A 152 -25.40 -12.22 -5.86
N ILE A 153 -24.54 -12.60 -4.92
CA ILE A 153 -24.01 -11.70 -3.89
C ILE A 153 -23.14 -10.62 -4.54
N ARG A 154 -23.34 -9.36 -4.14
CA ARG A 154 -22.62 -8.21 -4.72
C ARG A 154 -21.96 -7.37 -3.63
N SER A 155 -20.74 -6.88 -3.91
CA SER A 155 -20.05 -5.93 -3.03
C SER A 155 -20.89 -4.67 -2.83
N GLY A 156 -20.89 -4.10 -1.64
CA GLY A 156 -21.66 -2.91 -1.29
C GLY A 156 -23.14 -3.14 -1.03
N SER A 157 -23.70 -4.35 -1.25
CA SER A 157 -25.10 -4.66 -0.92
C SER A 157 -25.32 -4.79 0.58
N VAL A 158 -26.51 -4.41 1.03
CA VAL A 158 -26.94 -4.50 2.44
C VAL A 158 -27.60 -5.82 2.70
N TRP A 159 -27.15 -6.49 3.76
CA TRP A 159 -27.64 -7.79 4.15
C TRP A 159 -27.97 -7.81 5.64
N GLN A 160 -28.96 -8.61 6.02
CA GLN A 160 -29.19 -9.09 7.37
C GLN A 160 -28.76 -10.55 7.45
N ILE A 161 -27.87 -10.86 8.36
CA ILE A 161 -27.22 -12.17 8.46
C ILE A 161 -27.24 -12.63 9.93
N ASP A 162 -27.67 -13.88 10.15
CA ASP A 162 -27.58 -14.54 11.46
C ASP A 162 -26.22 -15.25 11.55
N LEU A 163 -25.24 -14.59 12.19
CA LEU A 163 -23.85 -15.02 12.27
C LEU A 163 -23.60 -15.84 13.54
N ARG A 164 -23.01 -17.02 13.39
CA ARG A 164 -22.31 -17.67 14.48
C ARG A 164 -20.93 -17.06 14.62
N LEU A 165 -20.69 -16.39 15.73
CA LEU A 165 -19.48 -15.63 15.99
C LEU A 165 -18.33 -16.53 16.44
N SER A 166 -17.11 -16.17 16.09
CA SER A 166 -15.87 -16.72 16.60
C SER A 166 -14.81 -15.63 16.76
N ALA A 167 -14.05 -15.72 17.83
CA ALA A 167 -12.95 -14.81 18.08
C ALA A 167 -11.81 -15.03 17.07
N LEU A 168 -11.00 -14.00 16.87
CA LEU A 168 -9.84 -14.00 15.97
C LEU A 168 -8.61 -14.50 16.75
N HIS A 169 -8.54 -15.80 17.01
CA HIS A 169 -7.37 -16.42 17.63
C HIS A 169 -6.34 -16.79 16.57
N GLY A 170 -5.11 -16.31 16.77
CA GLY A 170 -3.98 -16.70 15.94
C GLY A 170 -3.42 -18.06 16.40
N GLN A 171 -3.12 -18.93 15.46
CA GLN A 171 -2.28 -20.09 15.71
C GLN A 171 -0.82 -19.65 15.64
N ARG A 172 -0.06 -19.82 16.72
CA ARG A 172 1.37 -19.50 16.76
C ARG A 172 2.20 -20.63 16.11
N ASN A 173 1.99 -20.85 14.82
CA ASN A 173 2.88 -21.71 14.05
C ASN A 173 4.02 -20.86 13.49
N PRO A 174 5.30 -21.30 13.58
CA PRO A 174 6.45 -20.51 13.10
C PRO A 174 6.35 -20.08 11.64
N ALA A 175 5.65 -20.84 10.81
CA ALA A 175 5.43 -20.55 9.38
C ALA A 175 3.99 -20.11 9.06
N GLY A 176 3.13 -19.94 10.07
CA GLY A 176 1.71 -19.62 9.87
C GLY A 176 1.44 -18.12 9.79
N THR A 177 0.35 -17.75 9.14
CA THR A 177 -0.15 -16.37 9.13
C THR A 177 -0.60 -15.97 10.53
N ASP A 178 -0.07 -14.90 11.07
CA ASP A 178 -0.54 -14.28 12.31
C ASP A 178 -1.90 -13.60 12.05
N LEU A 179 -2.97 -14.33 12.41
CA LEU A 179 -4.35 -13.89 12.19
C LEU A 179 -4.72 -12.68 13.05
N GLU A 180 -4.17 -12.55 14.24
CA GLU A 180 -4.45 -11.40 15.10
C GLU A 180 -3.84 -10.13 14.52
N ARG A 181 -2.61 -10.22 14.02
CA ARG A 181 -1.96 -9.12 13.30
C ARG A 181 -2.72 -8.75 12.02
N LEU A 182 -3.15 -9.76 11.23
CA LEU A 182 -3.93 -9.53 10.02
C LEU A 182 -5.28 -8.88 10.35
N ALA A 183 -5.92 -9.30 11.45
CA ALA A 183 -7.16 -8.73 11.92
C ALA A 183 -7.02 -7.26 12.32
N LEU A 184 -5.96 -6.91 13.06
CA LEU A 184 -5.65 -5.51 13.40
C LEU A 184 -5.43 -4.66 12.13
N GLN A 185 -4.65 -5.16 11.17
CA GLN A 185 -4.37 -4.45 9.92
C GLN A 185 -5.60 -4.33 9.01
N SER A 186 -6.57 -5.24 9.14
CA SER A 186 -7.79 -5.28 8.32
C SER A 186 -9.01 -4.70 9.04
N ASP A 187 -8.84 -4.25 10.29
CA ASP A 187 -9.92 -3.74 11.14
C ASP A 187 -11.03 -4.78 11.37
N TRP A 188 -10.64 -6.07 11.53
CA TRP A 188 -11.57 -7.13 11.83
C TRP A 188 -11.69 -7.34 13.35
N VAL A 189 -12.92 -7.32 13.86
CA VAL A 189 -13.20 -7.50 15.29
C VAL A 189 -13.62 -8.93 15.65
N ALA A 190 -14.16 -9.67 14.68
CA ALA A 190 -14.61 -11.06 14.83
C ALA A 190 -14.64 -11.78 13.47
N ARG A 191 -14.83 -13.10 13.53
CA ARG A 191 -15.28 -13.92 12.41
C ARG A 191 -16.73 -14.31 12.61
N GLY A 192 -17.48 -14.40 11.50
CA GLY A 192 -18.84 -14.89 11.50
C GLY A 192 -19.04 -15.96 10.43
N ARG A 193 -19.78 -17.00 10.74
CA ARG A 193 -20.19 -18.02 9.77
C ARG A 193 -21.70 -18.15 9.76
N ALA A 194 -22.28 -18.24 8.57
CA ALA A 194 -23.71 -18.51 8.42
C ALA A 194 -23.98 -19.35 7.18
N PRO A 195 -25.03 -20.17 7.16
CA PRO A 195 -25.57 -20.70 5.91
C PRO A 195 -26.27 -19.57 5.15
N LEU A 196 -26.26 -19.62 3.83
CA LEU A 196 -26.89 -18.61 2.99
C LEU A 196 -28.41 -18.51 3.24
N SER A 197 -29.05 -19.61 3.67
CA SER A 197 -30.47 -19.66 4.05
C SER A 197 -30.81 -18.79 5.26
N HIS A 198 -29.83 -18.43 6.10
CA HIS A 198 -29.99 -17.56 7.28
C HIS A 198 -29.53 -16.11 6.96
N SER A 199 -29.52 -15.75 5.71
CA SER A 199 -29.14 -14.41 5.27
C SER A 199 -30.18 -13.85 4.29
N ARG A 200 -30.48 -12.57 4.44
CA ARG A 200 -31.46 -11.86 3.59
C ARG A 200 -30.84 -10.58 3.08
N GLN A 201 -30.89 -10.39 1.78
CA GLN A 201 -30.54 -9.10 1.17
C GLN A 201 -31.66 -8.11 1.43
N LEU A 202 -31.30 -6.93 1.95
CA LEU A 202 -32.24 -5.84 2.21
C LEU A 202 -32.19 -4.79 1.08
N GLU A 203 -30.99 -4.36 0.70
CA GLU A 203 -30.77 -3.36 -0.34
C GLU A 203 -29.68 -3.81 -1.30
N ALA A 204 -29.79 -3.38 -2.57
CA ALA A 204 -28.80 -3.69 -3.60
C ALA A 204 -27.48 -2.95 -3.40
N LEU A 205 -27.51 -1.75 -2.77
CA LEU A 205 -26.34 -0.92 -2.51
C LEU A 205 -26.58 -0.04 -1.29
N ALA A 206 -25.62 -0.04 -0.35
CA ALA A 206 -25.65 0.82 0.83
C ALA A 206 -25.41 2.29 0.45
N MET A 207 -26.05 3.20 1.15
CA MET A 207 -25.82 4.65 1.05
C MET A 207 -24.54 5.04 1.83
N HIS A 208 -23.41 4.41 1.49
CA HIS A 208 -22.11 4.64 2.12
C HIS A 208 -21.03 4.78 1.03
N PRO A 209 -20.13 5.78 1.09
CA PRO A 209 -19.13 5.99 0.03
C PRO A 209 -18.27 4.77 -0.27
N LEU A 210 -17.86 4.02 0.75
CA LEU A 210 -17.07 2.80 0.55
C LEU A 210 -17.84 1.70 -0.17
N ALA A 211 -19.17 1.59 0.03
CA ALA A 211 -19.98 0.63 -0.70
C ALA A 211 -19.93 0.88 -2.21
N TRP A 212 -19.97 2.16 -2.62
CA TRP A 212 -19.81 2.57 -4.03
C TRP A 212 -18.42 2.21 -4.57
N VAL A 213 -17.37 2.43 -3.79
CA VAL A 213 -16.01 2.05 -4.19
C VAL A 213 -15.92 0.54 -4.40
N HIS A 214 -16.39 -0.27 -3.45
CA HIS A 214 -16.33 -1.73 -3.56
C HIS A 214 -17.22 -2.26 -4.69
N ARG A 215 -18.35 -1.62 -4.92
CA ARG A 215 -19.20 -1.94 -6.06
C ARG A 215 -18.51 -1.67 -7.40
N THR A 216 -17.86 -0.51 -7.52
CA THR A 216 -17.09 -0.15 -8.72
C THR A 216 -15.95 -1.15 -8.94
N ARG A 217 -15.20 -1.52 -7.89
CA ARG A 217 -14.15 -2.53 -7.97
C ARG A 217 -14.68 -3.88 -8.45
N GLN A 218 -15.84 -4.30 -7.94
CA GLN A 218 -16.47 -5.53 -8.41
C GLN A 218 -16.88 -5.44 -9.88
N VAL A 219 -17.50 -4.33 -10.31
CA VAL A 219 -17.87 -4.12 -11.72
C VAL A 219 -16.65 -4.20 -12.65
N VAL A 220 -15.54 -3.58 -12.25
CA VAL A 220 -14.27 -3.65 -12.99
C VAL A 220 -13.74 -5.08 -13.03
N ARG A 221 -13.74 -5.81 -11.90
CA ARG A 221 -13.34 -7.22 -11.85
C ARG A 221 -14.17 -8.09 -12.78
N ASP A 222 -15.50 -7.94 -12.70
CA ASP A 222 -16.43 -8.72 -13.52
C ASP A 222 -16.28 -8.38 -15.02
N ALA A 223 -15.91 -7.14 -15.35
CA ALA A 223 -15.63 -6.72 -16.72
C ALA A 223 -14.33 -7.33 -17.25
N ILE A 224 -13.25 -7.33 -16.45
CA ILE A 224 -11.98 -7.99 -16.80
C ILE A 224 -12.23 -9.49 -17.06
N ARG A 225 -12.95 -10.17 -16.15
CA ARG A 225 -13.26 -11.61 -16.27
C ARG A 225 -14.10 -11.92 -17.50
N ARG A 226 -15.07 -11.08 -17.84
CA ARG A 226 -15.87 -11.25 -19.07
C ARG A 226 -15.03 -11.10 -20.34
N ALA A 227 -14.15 -10.10 -20.38
CA ALA A 227 -13.32 -9.83 -21.54
C ALA A 227 -12.24 -10.92 -21.78
N SER A 228 -11.98 -11.77 -20.78
CA SER A 228 -11.04 -12.90 -20.88
C SER A 228 -11.68 -14.24 -21.24
N ALA A 229 -12.99 -14.27 -21.50
CA ALA A 229 -13.83 -15.45 -21.46
C ALA A 229 -13.45 -16.58 -22.41
N GLU A 230 -12.69 -17.55 -21.91
CA GLU A 230 -13.04 -18.94 -22.12
C GLU A 230 -13.57 -19.53 -20.81
N PRO A 231 -14.71 -20.24 -20.81
CA PRO A 231 -15.29 -20.77 -19.59
C PRO A 231 -14.32 -21.78 -18.96
N GLY A 232 -13.85 -21.47 -17.74
CA GLY A 232 -13.15 -22.42 -16.87
C GLY A 232 -11.64 -22.25 -16.74
N SER A 233 -10.96 -21.49 -17.56
CA SER A 233 -9.54 -21.19 -17.34
C SER A 233 -9.34 -19.70 -17.06
N MET A 234 -8.87 -19.37 -15.86
CA MET A 234 -8.32 -18.04 -15.62
C MET A 234 -6.82 -18.11 -15.80
N PRO A 235 -6.29 -17.64 -16.94
CA PRO A 235 -4.85 -17.61 -17.14
C PRO A 235 -4.19 -16.81 -16.02
N ARG A 236 -3.02 -17.23 -15.58
CA ARG A 236 -2.18 -16.52 -14.58
C ARG A 236 -2.05 -15.04 -14.90
N ALA A 237 -1.94 -14.71 -16.18
CA ALA A 237 -1.88 -13.35 -16.68
C ALA A 237 -3.09 -12.51 -16.24
N MET A 238 -4.29 -13.08 -16.23
CA MET A 238 -5.49 -12.35 -15.82
C MET A 238 -5.51 -12.07 -14.32
N ALA A 239 -5.00 -13.00 -13.51
CA ALA A 239 -4.81 -12.79 -12.07
C ALA A 239 -3.83 -11.64 -11.81
N VAL A 240 -2.75 -11.54 -12.59
CA VAL A 240 -1.80 -10.41 -12.52
C VAL A 240 -2.47 -9.11 -12.96
N ILE A 241 -3.25 -9.12 -14.05
CA ILE A 241 -4.00 -7.93 -14.50
C ILE A 241 -5.01 -7.49 -13.43
N GLU A 242 -5.77 -8.41 -12.83
CA GLU A 242 -6.66 -8.08 -11.70
C GLU A 242 -5.88 -7.48 -10.52
N ALA A 243 -4.74 -8.06 -10.17
CA ALA A 243 -3.89 -7.55 -9.09
C ALA A 243 -3.42 -6.12 -9.35
N LEU A 244 -3.02 -5.80 -10.58
CA LEU A 244 -2.54 -4.47 -10.98
C LEU A 244 -3.67 -3.43 -11.08
N VAL A 245 -4.90 -3.83 -11.46
CA VAL A 245 -6.02 -2.89 -11.63
C VAL A 245 -6.77 -2.64 -10.34
N ILE A 246 -7.14 -3.71 -9.62
CA ILE A 246 -8.02 -3.63 -8.45
C ILE A 246 -7.37 -4.10 -7.14
N GLY A 247 -6.08 -4.45 -7.17
CA GLY A 247 -5.35 -4.92 -5.98
C GLY A 247 -5.79 -6.29 -5.47
N SER A 248 -6.43 -7.12 -6.31
CA SER A 248 -6.85 -8.48 -5.95
C SER A 248 -5.79 -9.49 -6.37
N GLY A 249 -5.10 -10.08 -5.41
CA GLY A 249 -4.15 -11.18 -5.67
C GLY A 249 -4.81 -12.57 -5.70
N GLU A 250 -6.13 -12.64 -5.78
CA GLU A 250 -6.89 -13.87 -5.87
C GLU A 250 -6.65 -14.53 -7.23
N GLY A 251 -6.33 -15.82 -7.27
CA GLY A 251 -6.07 -16.56 -8.52
C GLY A 251 -4.59 -16.73 -8.85
N LEU A 252 -3.68 -16.27 -7.97
CA LEU A 252 -2.27 -16.63 -8.03
C LEU A 252 -2.00 -17.82 -7.12
N ASP A 253 -1.42 -18.87 -7.68
CA ASP A 253 -1.06 -20.08 -6.94
C ASP A 253 0.17 -19.86 -6.04
N PRO A 254 0.36 -20.66 -4.97
CA PRO A 254 1.53 -20.58 -4.11
C PRO A 254 2.86 -20.70 -4.84
N GLU A 255 2.94 -21.55 -5.88
CA GLU A 255 4.13 -21.73 -6.70
C GLU A 255 4.49 -20.46 -7.47
N GLN A 256 3.49 -19.74 -7.96
CA GLN A 256 3.68 -18.46 -8.64
C GLN A 256 4.21 -17.41 -7.67
N TRP A 257 3.64 -17.35 -6.46
CA TRP A 257 4.15 -16.47 -5.41
C TRP A 257 5.60 -16.77 -5.07
N ASP A 258 5.98 -18.04 -5.02
CA ASP A 258 7.38 -18.44 -4.78
C ASP A 258 8.29 -17.93 -5.90
N ALA A 259 7.92 -18.10 -7.18
CA ALA A 259 8.68 -17.60 -8.31
C ALA A 259 8.89 -16.07 -8.25
N PHE A 260 7.85 -15.30 -7.91
CA PHE A 260 7.94 -13.86 -7.72
C PHE A 260 8.85 -13.47 -6.55
N ASN A 261 8.79 -14.22 -5.44
CA ASN A 261 9.62 -13.96 -4.26
C ASN A 261 11.09 -14.31 -4.53
N ARG A 262 11.36 -15.46 -5.17
CA ARG A 262 12.71 -15.89 -5.54
C ARG A 262 13.40 -14.91 -6.47
N THR A 263 12.68 -14.33 -7.42
CA THR A 263 13.19 -13.31 -8.35
C THR A 263 13.20 -11.89 -7.77
N GLY A 264 12.57 -11.67 -6.60
CA GLY A 264 12.52 -10.38 -5.92
C GLY A 264 11.54 -9.37 -6.54
N VAL A 265 10.67 -9.80 -7.47
CA VAL A 265 9.68 -8.93 -8.12
C VAL A 265 8.27 -9.04 -7.51
N GLY A 266 8.09 -9.81 -6.44
CA GLY A 266 6.79 -10.02 -5.78
C GLY A 266 6.09 -8.74 -5.34
N HIS A 267 6.84 -7.70 -5.00
CA HIS A 267 6.30 -6.39 -4.65
C HIS A 267 5.57 -5.67 -5.81
N LEU A 268 5.79 -6.07 -7.07
CA LEU A 268 5.13 -5.49 -8.25
C LEU A 268 3.72 -6.03 -8.45
N LEU A 269 3.38 -7.20 -7.87
CA LEU A 269 2.02 -7.75 -7.89
C LEU A 269 1.07 -7.02 -6.94
N SER A 270 1.60 -6.47 -5.86
CA SER A 270 0.86 -5.48 -5.08
C SER A 270 0.94 -4.14 -5.80
N ILE A 271 -0.14 -3.36 -5.77
CA ILE A 271 -0.11 -2.02 -6.37
C ILE A 271 1.02 -1.22 -5.71
N SER A 272 2.09 -1.04 -6.48
CA SER A 272 3.32 -0.41 -6.00
C SER A 272 3.24 1.11 -6.00
N GLY A 273 4.18 1.74 -5.30
CA GLY A 273 4.30 3.20 -5.28
C GLY A 273 4.47 3.81 -6.67
N SER A 274 5.20 3.13 -7.57
CA SER A 274 5.39 3.59 -8.95
C SER A 274 4.08 3.66 -9.74
N HIS A 275 3.16 2.72 -9.52
CA HIS A 275 1.86 2.71 -10.18
C HIS A 275 1.00 3.90 -9.75
N VAL A 276 0.95 4.21 -8.44
CA VAL A 276 0.18 5.35 -7.92
C VAL A 276 0.77 6.67 -8.40
N THR A 277 2.11 6.82 -8.38
CA THR A 277 2.77 8.05 -8.85
C THR A 277 2.63 8.24 -10.35
N MET A 278 2.71 7.17 -11.13
CA MET A 278 2.46 7.19 -12.58
C MET A 278 1.04 7.67 -12.88
N PHE A 279 0.03 7.09 -12.22
CA PHE A 279 -1.36 7.47 -12.45
C PHE A 279 -1.65 8.90 -11.99
N ALA A 280 -1.08 9.35 -10.86
CA ALA A 280 -1.12 10.73 -10.42
C ALA A 280 -0.49 11.68 -11.44
N GLY A 281 0.66 11.28 -12.02
CA GLY A 281 1.35 12.03 -13.09
C GLY A 281 0.50 12.14 -14.35
N PHE A 282 -0.12 11.06 -14.79
CA PHE A 282 -1.05 11.08 -15.92
C PHE A 282 -2.26 11.98 -15.67
N ALA A 283 -2.89 11.86 -14.51
CA ALA A 283 -4.02 12.71 -14.14
C ALA A 283 -3.63 14.20 -14.14
N ALA A 284 -2.46 14.53 -13.60
CA ALA A 284 -1.94 15.89 -13.63
C ALA A 284 -1.64 16.38 -15.06
N PHE A 285 -1.00 15.56 -15.86
CA PHE A 285 -0.66 15.91 -17.25
C PHE A 285 -1.91 16.15 -18.10
N PHE A 286 -2.82 15.18 -18.14
CA PHE A 286 -4.04 15.29 -18.94
C PHE A 286 -4.99 16.36 -18.41
N GLY A 287 -5.16 16.45 -17.07
CA GLY A 287 -6.03 17.45 -16.46
C GLY A 287 -5.55 18.87 -16.72
N VAL A 288 -4.25 19.15 -16.57
CA VAL A 288 -3.69 20.47 -16.88
C VAL A 288 -3.75 20.78 -18.37
N THR A 289 -3.44 19.81 -19.24
CA THR A 289 -3.52 19.99 -20.70
C THR A 289 -4.95 20.29 -21.15
N LEU A 290 -5.93 19.57 -20.60
CA LEU A 290 -7.36 19.82 -20.88
C LEU A 290 -7.77 21.22 -20.43
N LEU A 291 -7.37 21.63 -19.23
CA LEU A 291 -7.67 22.93 -18.66
C LEU A 291 -7.05 24.06 -19.50
N GLN A 292 -5.80 23.88 -19.96
CA GLN A 292 -5.12 24.83 -20.84
C GLN A 292 -5.84 24.97 -22.19
N ARG A 293 -6.26 23.85 -22.79
CA ARG A 293 -7.04 23.87 -24.03
C ARG A 293 -8.39 24.54 -23.85
N ALA A 294 -9.12 24.23 -22.76
CA ALA A 294 -10.40 24.90 -22.44
C ALA A 294 -10.22 26.41 -22.22
N GLY A 295 -9.12 26.82 -21.58
CA GLY A 295 -8.76 28.23 -21.40
C GLY A 295 -8.45 28.95 -22.73
N SER A 296 -7.77 28.27 -23.67
CA SER A 296 -7.48 28.83 -25.00
C SER A 296 -8.71 29.02 -25.87
N PHE A 297 -9.78 28.26 -25.62
CA PHE A 297 -11.10 28.46 -26.26
C PHE A 297 -11.98 29.53 -25.57
N GLY A 298 -11.44 30.29 -24.59
CA GLY A 298 -12.18 31.34 -23.89
C GLY A 298 -13.28 30.84 -22.95
N LEU A 299 -13.46 29.52 -22.79
CA LEU A 299 -14.51 28.89 -21.98
C LEU A 299 -14.32 29.12 -20.48
N LEU A 300 -13.10 29.37 -20.06
CA LEU A 300 -12.74 29.67 -18.67
C LEU A 300 -11.91 30.96 -18.72
N GLY A 301 -12.38 32.05 -18.13
CA GLY A 301 -11.64 33.32 -17.99
C GLY A 301 -10.32 33.20 -17.17
N LEU A 302 -9.71 32.04 -17.19
CA LEU A 302 -8.47 31.67 -16.53
C LEU A 302 -7.29 32.23 -17.30
N ARG A 303 -6.95 33.46 -16.99
CA ARG A 303 -5.66 34.04 -17.31
C ARG A 303 -4.56 33.25 -16.59
N TRP A 304 -3.61 32.73 -17.26
CA TRP A 304 -2.29 32.15 -16.97
C TRP A 304 -1.72 32.21 -15.53
N TYR A 305 -2.55 32.17 -14.49
CA TYR A 305 -2.10 32.02 -13.11
C TYR A 305 -1.56 30.62 -12.89
N THR A 306 -0.44 30.56 -12.24
CA THR A 306 0.38 29.39 -11.92
C THR A 306 -0.39 28.06 -11.96
N MET A 307 -0.16 27.25 -13.00
CA MET A 307 -0.76 25.91 -13.19
C MET A 307 -0.32 24.90 -12.12
N GLN A 308 0.33 25.39 -11.05
CA GLN A 308 0.82 24.55 -9.96
C GLN A 308 -0.34 23.98 -9.11
N LEU A 309 -1.31 24.82 -8.75
CA LEU A 309 -2.47 24.36 -7.97
C LEU A 309 -3.31 23.33 -8.73
N PRO A 310 -3.77 23.57 -9.99
CA PRO A 310 -4.44 22.54 -10.79
C PRO A 310 -3.63 21.26 -10.92
N ARG A 311 -2.32 21.35 -11.16
CA ARG A 311 -1.45 20.18 -11.25
C ARG A 311 -1.47 19.35 -9.97
N VAL A 312 -1.37 19.99 -8.81
CA VAL A 312 -1.43 19.33 -7.50
C VAL A 312 -2.81 18.70 -7.28
N CYS A 313 -3.90 19.43 -7.61
CA CYS A 313 -5.25 18.91 -7.47
C CYS A 313 -5.51 17.67 -8.34
N PHE A 314 -5.10 17.69 -9.62
CA PHE A 314 -5.24 16.54 -10.51
C PHE A 314 -4.34 15.37 -10.08
N ALA A 315 -3.11 15.63 -9.63
CA ALA A 315 -2.23 14.60 -9.09
C ALA A 315 -2.84 13.94 -7.85
N ALA A 316 -3.36 14.74 -6.92
CA ALA A 316 -4.03 14.28 -5.71
C ALA A 316 -5.28 13.45 -6.05
N PHE A 317 -6.12 13.93 -6.97
CA PHE A 317 -7.28 13.21 -7.45
C PHE A 317 -6.89 11.85 -8.05
N GLY A 318 -5.90 11.81 -8.93
CA GLY A 318 -5.42 10.56 -9.54
C GLY A 318 -4.87 9.58 -8.50
N ALA A 319 -4.04 10.06 -7.56
CA ALA A 319 -3.51 9.23 -6.48
C ALA A 319 -4.62 8.62 -5.61
N ILE A 320 -5.60 9.44 -5.20
CA ILE A 320 -6.73 9.00 -4.37
C ILE A 320 -7.61 8.02 -5.15
N ALA A 321 -7.99 8.36 -6.39
CA ALA A 321 -8.87 7.54 -7.22
C ALA A 321 -8.26 6.14 -7.46
N TYR A 322 -6.97 6.08 -7.80
CA TYR A 322 -6.32 4.79 -8.01
C TYR A 322 -6.13 4.02 -6.69
N THR A 323 -5.81 4.67 -5.59
CA THR A 323 -5.71 4.04 -4.26
C THR A 323 -7.04 3.44 -3.82
N LEU A 324 -8.16 4.10 -4.07
CA LEU A 324 -9.51 3.59 -3.80
C LEU A 324 -9.83 2.39 -4.71
N LEU A 325 -9.55 2.48 -6.01
CA LEU A 325 -9.71 1.37 -6.95
C LEU A 325 -8.85 0.16 -6.55
N ALA A 326 -7.63 0.40 -6.07
CA ALA A 326 -6.72 -0.58 -5.50
C ALA A 326 -7.21 -1.27 -4.22
N GLY A 327 -8.30 -0.81 -3.64
CA GLY A 327 -8.84 -1.34 -2.38
C GLY A 327 -8.17 -0.80 -1.14
N PHE A 328 -7.53 0.37 -1.24
CA PHE A 328 -6.90 1.06 -0.13
C PHE A 328 -5.83 0.23 0.59
N GLY A 329 -5.07 -0.58 -0.17
CA GLY A 329 -3.96 -1.38 0.38
C GLY A 329 -2.84 -0.52 0.94
N LEU A 330 -2.13 -1.01 1.97
CA LEU A 330 -1.05 -0.28 2.65
C LEU A 330 0.02 0.32 1.71
N PRO A 331 0.52 -0.37 0.66
CA PRO A 331 1.49 0.22 -0.26
C PRO A 331 0.95 1.44 -1.01
N ALA A 332 -0.30 1.37 -1.48
CA ALA A 332 -0.97 2.46 -2.19
C ALA A 332 -1.26 3.66 -1.28
N GLN A 333 -1.72 3.40 -0.03
CA GLN A 333 -1.94 4.45 0.98
C GLN A 333 -0.68 5.28 1.24
N ARG A 334 0.47 4.61 1.44
CA ARG A 334 1.75 5.29 1.70
C ARG A 334 2.14 6.22 0.56
N THR A 335 2.02 5.74 -0.66
CA THR A 335 2.38 6.55 -1.84
C THR A 335 1.38 7.67 -2.06
N CYS A 336 0.09 7.42 -1.86
CA CYS A 336 -0.92 8.47 -1.88
C CYS A 336 -0.59 9.57 -0.86
N ALA A 337 -0.26 9.20 0.39
CA ALA A 337 0.19 10.14 1.41
C ALA A 337 1.44 10.94 0.98
N MET A 338 2.44 10.28 0.37
CA MET A 338 3.64 10.95 -0.15
C MET A 338 3.30 11.96 -1.26
N VAL A 339 2.41 11.59 -2.19
CA VAL A 339 1.95 12.49 -3.27
C VAL A 339 1.21 13.68 -2.70
N LEU A 340 0.30 13.47 -1.74
CA LEU A 340 -0.47 14.55 -1.11
C LEU A 340 0.44 15.50 -0.33
N VAL A 341 1.33 14.98 0.51
CA VAL A 341 2.27 15.79 1.30
C VAL A 341 3.19 16.59 0.38
N THR A 342 3.77 15.93 -0.64
CA THR A 342 4.63 16.61 -1.63
C THR A 342 3.87 17.69 -2.38
N GLY A 343 2.63 17.41 -2.79
CA GLY A 343 1.77 18.38 -3.46
C GLY A 343 1.50 19.60 -2.60
N VAL A 344 1.03 19.41 -1.37
CA VAL A 344 0.74 20.50 -0.42
C VAL A 344 2.02 21.31 -0.12
N MET A 345 3.14 20.64 0.17
CA MET A 345 4.40 21.31 0.42
C MET A 345 4.90 22.12 -0.78
N SER A 346 4.67 21.62 -2.01
CA SER A 346 5.05 22.34 -3.23
C SER A 346 4.30 23.67 -3.40
N LEU A 347 3.04 23.75 -2.90
CA LEU A 347 2.22 24.97 -2.98
C LEU A 347 2.75 26.08 -2.07
N SER A 348 3.54 25.77 -1.05
CA SER A 348 4.13 26.78 -0.16
C SER A 348 5.19 27.68 -0.85
N GLY A 349 5.63 27.32 -2.07
CA GLY A 349 6.71 27.99 -2.79
C GLY A 349 8.10 27.85 -2.15
N ARG A 350 8.20 27.12 -1.03
CA ARG A 350 9.46 26.87 -0.31
C ARG A 350 10.04 25.52 -0.72
N ARG A 351 11.37 25.43 -0.78
CA ARG A 351 12.06 24.16 -0.94
C ARG A 351 12.13 23.45 0.41
N HIS A 352 11.34 22.43 0.57
CA HIS A 352 11.38 21.60 1.78
C HIS A 352 12.48 20.53 1.64
N ALA A 353 13.13 20.22 2.77
CA ALA A 353 14.08 19.11 2.79
C ALA A 353 13.32 17.79 2.56
N PRO A 354 13.82 16.88 1.70
CA PRO A 354 13.12 15.64 1.40
C PRO A 354 12.82 14.79 2.63
N GLN A 355 13.66 14.81 3.66
CA GLN A 355 13.38 14.17 4.95
C GLN A 355 12.14 14.72 5.66
N ALA A 356 11.84 16.03 5.51
CA ALA A 356 10.61 16.61 6.05
C ALA A 356 9.38 16.07 5.31
N VAL A 357 9.46 15.93 3.98
CA VAL A 357 8.39 15.35 3.18
C VAL A 357 8.15 13.90 3.58
N LEU A 358 9.22 13.10 3.69
CA LEU A 358 9.13 11.69 4.08
C LEU A 358 8.57 11.52 5.49
N SER A 359 9.05 12.31 6.46
CA SER A 359 8.56 12.22 7.84
C SER A 359 7.10 12.67 7.97
N CYS A 360 6.68 13.73 7.27
CA CYS A 360 5.28 14.13 7.24
C CYS A 360 4.39 13.07 6.58
N ALA A 361 4.86 12.43 5.51
CA ALA A 361 4.15 11.32 4.90
C ALA A 361 4.05 10.10 5.85
N ALA A 362 5.11 9.78 6.60
CA ALA A 362 5.08 8.74 7.61
C ALA A 362 4.08 9.04 8.74
N VAL A 363 4.06 10.28 9.23
CA VAL A 363 3.06 10.73 10.21
C VAL A 363 1.65 10.58 9.66
N MET A 364 1.40 11.04 8.43
CA MET A 364 0.08 10.92 7.79
C MET A 364 -0.37 9.46 7.68
N VAL A 365 0.52 8.54 7.31
CA VAL A 365 0.21 7.11 7.26
C VAL A 365 -0.10 6.57 8.65
N CYS A 366 0.70 6.90 9.67
CA CYS A 366 0.48 6.44 11.05
C CYS A 366 -0.76 7.06 11.72
N LEU A 367 -1.20 8.24 11.27
CA LEU A 367 -2.48 8.83 11.70
C LEU A 367 -3.69 8.07 11.14
N ILE A 368 -3.58 7.57 9.90
CA ILE A 368 -4.63 6.76 9.27
C ILE A 368 -4.60 5.33 9.82
N ASP A 369 -3.41 4.74 9.92
CA ASP A 369 -3.19 3.37 10.39
C ASP A 369 -1.95 3.31 11.29
N PRO A 370 -2.10 3.34 12.61
CA PRO A 370 -0.98 3.24 13.55
C PRO A 370 -0.26 1.89 13.50
N TRP A 371 -0.92 0.86 12.94
CA TRP A 371 -0.35 -0.48 12.76
C TRP A 371 0.57 -0.58 11.56
N ALA A 372 0.62 0.43 10.71
CA ALA A 372 1.50 0.46 9.54
C ALA A 372 2.98 0.23 9.93
N VAL A 373 3.40 0.70 11.10
CA VAL A 373 4.78 0.53 11.62
C VAL A 373 5.18 -0.93 11.89
N ILE A 374 4.21 -1.84 12.06
CA ILE A 374 4.50 -3.28 12.20
C ILE A 374 4.63 -3.97 10.82
N SER A 375 4.19 -3.33 9.75
CA SER A 375 4.25 -3.91 8.41
C SER A 375 5.66 -3.84 7.83
N PRO A 376 6.26 -4.98 7.39
CA PRO A 376 7.53 -4.97 6.67
C PRO A 376 7.53 -4.00 5.48
N GLY A 377 6.43 -3.98 4.74
CA GLY A 377 6.29 -3.11 3.59
C GLY A 377 6.38 -1.62 3.91
N PHE A 378 6.01 -1.18 5.12
CA PHE A 378 6.19 0.20 5.56
C PHE A 378 7.68 0.59 5.54
N TRP A 379 8.51 -0.20 6.23
CA TRP A 379 9.94 0.05 6.33
C TRP A 379 10.66 -0.04 4.98
N LEU A 380 10.34 -1.07 4.19
CA LEU A 380 10.89 -1.24 2.85
C LEU A 380 10.57 -0.06 1.93
N SER A 381 9.31 0.42 1.94
CA SER A 381 8.91 1.54 1.09
C SER A 381 9.60 2.85 1.47
N PHE A 382 9.62 3.21 2.77
CA PHE A 382 10.26 4.44 3.22
C PHE A 382 11.77 4.39 3.05
N ALA A 383 12.40 3.24 3.30
CA ALA A 383 13.84 3.05 3.11
C ALA A 383 14.23 3.15 1.62
N ALA A 384 13.45 2.53 0.71
CA ALA A 384 13.69 2.63 -0.72
C ALA A 384 13.61 4.08 -1.22
N VAL A 385 12.55 4.82 -0.84
CA VAL A 385 12.41 6.23 -1.24
C VAL A 385 13.51 7.09 -0.64
N ALA A 386 13.89 6.85 0.61
CA ALA A 386 15.00 7.56 1.25
C ALA A 386 16.33 7.31 0.53
N ALA A 387 16.61 6.05 0.15
CA ALA A 387 17.80 5.69 -0.64
C ALA A 387 17.83 6.41 -2.00
N LEU A 388 16.70 6.43 -2.71
CA LEU A 388 16.56 7.14 -3.99
C LEU A 388 16.78 8.66 -3.83
N VAL A 389 16.21 9.26 -2.80
CA VAL A 389 16.36 10.70 -2.52
C VAL A 389 17.81 11.05 -2.19
N ILE A 390 18.48 10.26 -1.36
CA ILE A 390 19.88 10.49 -0.99
C ILE A 390 20.79 10.33 -2.21
N SER A 391 20.59 9.27 -3.00
CA SER A 391 21.36 9.03 -4.23
C SER A 391 21.15 10.16 -5.25
N GLY A 392 19.90 10.61 -5.48
CA GLY A 392 19.59 11.70 -6.37
C GLY A 392 20.19 13.06 -5.93
N GLN A 393 20.25 13.33 -4.63
CA GLN A 393 20.91 14.56 -4.12
C GLN A 393 22.43 14.53 -4.29
N ALA A 394 23.05 13.35 -4.18
CA ALA A 394 24.49 13.19 -4.42
C ALA A 394 24.88 13.56 -5.87
N MET A 395 23.96 13.31 -6.80
CA MET A 395 24.20 13.55 -8.25
C MET A 395 23.94 15.01 -8.66
N GLN A 396 23.10 15.74 -7.94
CA GLN A 396 22.82 17.17 -8.22
C GLN A 396 23.93 18.12 -7.76
N ARG A 397 25.05 17.61 -7.24
CA ARG A 397 26.23 18.47 -6.98
C ARG A 397 26.71 19.02 -8.31
N PRO A 398 26.84 20.36 -8.46
CA PRO A 398 27.32 20.93 -9.71
C PRO A 398 28.75 20.44 -9.95
N GLU A 399 28.91 19.49 -10.86
CA GLU A 399 30.16 19.34 -11.55
C GLU A 399 30.44 20.71 -12.17
N LYS A 400 31.62 21.30 -11.90
CA LYS A 400 32.03 22.55 -12.53
C LYS A 400 31.77 22.40 -14.02
N ARG A 401 30.72 23.06 -14.52
CA ARG A 401 30.50 23.17 -15.96
C ARG A 401 31.73 23.87 -16.51
N ASP A 402 32.58 23.17 -17.22
CA ASP A 402 33.51 23.79 -18.09
C ASP A 402 32.68 24.54 -19.17
N GLU A 403 32.81 25.86 -19.14
CA GLU A 403 32.03 26.85 -19.90
C GLU A 403 32.27 26.76 -21.42
N LYS A 404 32.91 25.70 -21.91
CA LYS A 404 33.43 25.57 -23.30
C LYS A 404 32.66 24.66 -24.23
N ASP A 405 31.55 24.01 -23.81
CA ASP A 405 30.77 23.23 -24.78
C ASP A 405 29.53 24.00 -25.24
N PRO A 406 29.51 24.48 -26.50
CA PRO A 406 28.35 25.14 -27.08
C PRO A 406 27.27 24.11 -27.38
N MET A 407 26.05 24.46 -26.95
CA MET A 407 24.76 24.01 -27.45
C MET A 407 24.77 22.87 -28.49
N ILE A 408 24.84 21.63 -28.06
CA ILE A 408 24.18 20.54 -28.76
C ILE A 408 23.15 19.98 -27.77
N SER A 409 21.93 20.53 -27.84
CA SER A 409 20.74 20.06 -27.15
C SER A 409 20.26 18.77 -27.80
N GLY A 410 21.04 17.71 -27.70
CA GLY A 410 20.60 16.36 -27.92
C GLY A 410 20.24 15.74 -26.59
N TYR A 411 19.06 15.15 -26.47
CA TYR A 411 18.69 14.32 -25.32
C TYR A 411 19.79 13.30 -25.07
N ARG A 412 20.68 13.59 -24.10
CA ARG A 412 21.73 12.65 -23.70
C ARG A 412 21.06 11.53 -22.88
N LEU A 413 20.71 10.45 -23.55
CA LEU A 413 20.12 9.26 -22.90
C LEU A 413 21.09 8.65 -21.87
N GLY A 414 22.39 8.74 -22.09
CA GLY A 414 23.42 8.17 -21.21
C GLY A 414 23.36 8.63 -19.74
N PRO A 415 23.29 9.94 -19.43
CA PRO A 415 23.14 10.42 -18.06
C PRO A 415 21.86 9.89 -17.38
N MET A 416 20.73 9.88 -18.09
CA MET A 416 19.44 9.41 -17.57
C MET A 416 19.49 7.91 -17.22
N PHE A 417 20.10 7.07 -18.07
CA PHE A 417 20.30 5.66 -17.76
C PHE A 417 21.24 5.45 -16.57
N ARG A 418 22.31 6.24 -16.48
CA ARG A 418 23.23 6.21 -15.35
C ARG A 418 22.53 6.57 -14.03
N GLU A 419 21.70 7.61 -14.02
CA GLU A 419 20.92 8.04 -12.88
C GLU A 419 19.92 6.97 -12.44
N ALA A 420 19.18 6.41 -13.38
CA ALA A 420 18.25 5.33 -13.11
C ALA A 420 18.95 4.09 -12.54
N PHE A 421 20.09 3.70 -13.10
CA PHE A 421 20.89 2.57 -12.63
C PHE A 421 21.43 2.80 -11.22
N GLN A 422 21.97 3.99 -10.94
CA GLN A 422 22.49 4.32 -9.61
C GLN A 422 21.39 4.35 -8.55
N GLY A 423 20.22 4.90 -8.88
CA GLY A 423 19.06 4.88 -7.99
C GLY A 423 18.60 3.45 -7.70
N GLN A 424 18.49 2.61 -8.74
CA GLN A 424 18.14 1.21 -8.60
C GLN A 424 19.15 0.44 -7.75
N TRP A 425 20.44 0.67 -7.95
CA TRP A 425 21.51 0.06 -7.16
C TRP A 425 21.44 0.48 -5.69
N ALA A 426 21.28 1.78 -5.41
CA ALA A 426 21.16 2.30 -4.06
C ALA A 426 19.95 1.71 -3.33
N ALA A 427 18.80 1.64 -3.98
CA ALA A 427 17.61 1.00 -3.42
C ALA A 427 17.87 -0.49 -3.14
N SER A 428 18.48 -1.22 -4.07
CA SER A 428 18.75 -2.65 -3.92
C SER A 428 19.68 -2.94 -2.73
N VAL A 429 20.76 -2.17 -2.56
CA VAL A 429 21.70 -2.32 -1.46
C VAL A 429 21.02 -2.15 -0.10
N VAL A 430 20.16 -1.12 0.05
CA VAL A 430 19.43 -0.89 1.31
C VAL A 430 18.37 -1.97 1.55
N MET A 431 17.80 -2.54 0.49
CA MET A 431 16.78 -3.59 0.62
C MET A 431 17.32 -4.93 1.09
N ILE A 432 18.60 -5.28 0.83
CA ILE A 432 19.18 -6.58 1.21
C ILE A 432 19.03 -6.86 2.70
N PRO A 433 19.56 -6.04 3.64
CA PRO A 433 19.45 -6.32 5.07
C PRO A 433 18.00 -6.32 5.58
N LEU A 434 17.14 -5.47 5.00
CA LEU A 434 15.73 -5.43 5.36
C LEU A 434 14.97 -6.67 4.86
N SER A 435 15.33 -7.20 3.68
CA SER A 435 14.74 -8.44 3.16
C SER A 435 15.13 -9.64 4.02
N VAL A 436 16.38 -9.70 4.48
CA VAL A 436 16.81 -10.74 5.43
C VAL A 436 16.04 -10.62 6.74
N LEU A 437 15.90 -9.41 7.28
CA LEU A 437 15.18 -9.17 8.52
C LEU A 437 13.72 -9.61 8.46
N PHE A 438 13.02 -9.27 7.39
CA PHE A 438 11.58 -9.47 7.32
C PHE A 438 11.15 -10.78 6.67
N PHE A 439 11.95 -11.31 5.75
CA PHE A 439 11.57 -12.47 4.93
C PHE A 439 12.55 -13.64 5.05
N SER A 440 13.69 -13.47 5.73
CA SER A 440 14.76 -14.48 5.83
C SER A 440 15.23 -14.99 4.45
N GLN A 441 15.10 -14.15 3.42
CA GLN A 441 15.41 -14.50 2.04
C GLN A 441 16.16 -13.36 1.35
N ILE A 442 17.13 -13.72 0.50
CA ILE A 442 17.85 -12.80 -0.38
C ILE A 442 17.59 -13.26 -1.82
N SER A 443 17.20 -12.35 -2.68
CA SER A 443 17.18 -12.56 -4.12
C SER A 443 18.38 -11.86 -4.75
N TRP A 444 19.33 -12.61 -5.26
CA TRP A 444 20.55 -12.07 -5.89
C TRP A 444 20.28 -11.49 -7.27
N ILE A 445 19.27 -12.01 -7.96
CA ILE A 445 18.86 -11.53 -9.28
C ILE A 445 17.97 -10.27 -9.22
N ALA A 446 17.45 -9.93 -8.03
CA ALA A 446 16.48 -8.85 -7.87
C ALA A 446 16.90 -7.51 -8.49
N PRO A 447 18.16 -7.02 -8.40
CA PRO A 447 18.56 -5.76 -9.04
C PRO A 447 18.33 -5.78 -10.55
N LEU A 448 18.69 -6.89 -11.22
CA LEU A 448 18.53 -7.05 -12.67
C LEU A 448 17.07 -7.30 -13.05
N ALA A 449 16.39 -8.19 -12.32
CA ALA A 449 14.98 -8.48 -12.54
C ALA A 449 14.13 -7.21 -12.40
N ASN A 450 14.36 -6.40 -11.36
CA ASN A 450 13.64 -5.15 -11.13
C ASN A 450 13.98 -4.06 -12.16
N ALA A 451 15.22 -4.00 -12.65
CA ALA A 451 15.59 -3.06 -13.71
C ALA A 451 14.79 -3.27 -14.99
N LEU A 452 14.38 -4.50 -15.28
CA LEU A 452 13.54 -4.85 -16.43
C LEU A 452 12.05 -4.85 -16.08
N ALA A 453 11.67 -5.49 -14.96
CA ALA A 453 10.26 -5.68 -14.60
C ALA A 453 9.58 -4.37 -14.18
N ILE A 454 10.25 -3.47 -13.45
CA ILE A 454 9.63 -2.22 -13.00
C ILE A 454 9.20 -1.34 -14.19
N PRO A 455 10.06 -1.01 -15.18
CA PRO A 455 9.62 -0.23 -16.34
C PRO A 455 8.55 -0.95 -17.15
N TRP A 456 8.70 -2.27 -17.35
CA TRP A 456 7.76 -3.07 -18.15
C TRP A 456 6.37 -3.11 -17.53
N ILE A 457 6.26 -3.47 -16.27
CA ILE A 457 4.98 -3.56 -15.57
C ILE A 457 4.38 -2.16 -15.37
N THR A 458 5.19 -1.17 -14.96
CA THR A 458 4.67 0.16 -14.61
C THR A 458 4.24 0.94 -15.85
N PHE A 459 5.00 0.92 -16.96
CA PHE A 459 4.73 1.79 -18.11
C PHE A 459 4.03 1.09 -19.27
N VAL A 460 3.99 -0.26 -19.29
CA VAL A 460 3.34 -1.01 -20.37
C VAL A 460 2.12 -1.76 -19.83
N ILE A 461 2.34 -2.74 -18.95
CA ILE A 461 1.25 -3.63 -18.53
C ILE A 461 0.18 -2.88 -17.73
N THR A 462 0.56 -2.11 -16.71
CA THR A 462 -0.41 -1.44 -15.83
C THR A 462 -1.25 -0.39 -16.54
N PRO A 463 -0.73 0.53 -17.37
CA PRO A 463 -1.55 1.51 -18.08
C PRO A 463 -2.52 0.85 -19.07
N LEU A 464 -2.05 -0.16 -19.81
CA LEU A 464 -2.91 -0.90 -20.73
C LEU A 464 -4.00 -1.68 -19.98
N SER A 465 -3.66 -2.32 -18.85
CA SER A 465 -4.62 -3.01 -17.99
C SER A 465 -5.71 -2.06 -17.48
N LEU A 466 -5.33 -0.88 -16.99
CA LEU A 466 -6.27 0.13 -16.51
C LEU A 466 -7.17 0.66 -17.61
N LEU A 467 -6.59 0.95 -18.79
CA LEU A 467 -7.35 1.44 -19.94
C LEU A 467 -8.35 0.39 -20.43
N LEU A 468 -7.89 -0.84 -20.65
CA LEU A 468 -8.74 -1.92 -21.15
C LEU A 468 -9.81 -2.33 -20.12
N ALA A 469 -9.49 -2.33 -18.82
CA ALA A 469 -10.46 -2.57 -17.76
C ALA A 469 -11.55 -1.49 -17.71
N LEU A 470 -11.17 -0.22 -17.90
CA LEU A 470 -12.13 0.88 -18.01
C LEU A 470 -13.06 0.70 -19.22
N LEU A 471 -12.50 0.43 -20.39
CA LEU A 471 -13.27 0.22 -21.63
C LEU A 471 -14.18 -1.00 -21.54
N ALA A 472 -13.69 -2.13 -20.93
CA ALA A 472 -14.50 -3.31 -20.66
C ALA A 472 -15.66 -3.01 -19.70
N SER A 473 -15.45 -2.12 -18.73
CA SER A 473 -16.49 -1.67 -17.79
C SER A 473 -17.58 -0.87 -18.49
N LEU A 474 -17.23 -0.17 -19.57
CA LEU A 474 -18.16 0.56 -20.44
C LEU A 474 -18.83 -0.35 -21.50
N ARG A 475 -18.64 -1.66 -21.41
CA ARG A 475 -19.19 -2.69 -22.32
C ARG A 475 -18.79 -2.51 -23.79
N ALA A 476 -17.57 -2.04 -24.04
CA ALA A 476 -17.03 -1.97 -25.39
C ALA A 476 -16.65 -3.39 -25.84
N GLU A 477 -17.46 -4.00 -26.73
CA GLU A 477 -17.29 -5.40 -27.20
C GLU A 477 -15.94 -5.65 -27.87
N TRP A 478 -15.39 -4.65 -28.57
CA TRP A 478 -14.09 -4.77 -29.23
C TRP A 478 -12.90 -4.91 -28.27
N VAL A 479 -13.09 -4.71 -26.97
CA VAL A 479 -12.02 -4.78 -25.95
C VAL A 479 -11.51 -6.20 -25.71
N GLU A 480 -12.30 -7.21 -26.03
CA GLU A 480 -11.92 -8.62 -25.83
C GLU A 480 -10.62 -8.98 -26.55
N VAL A 481 -10.45 -8.56 -27.80
CA VAL A 481 -9.24 -8.85 -28.59
C VAL A 481 -8.00 -8.18 -28.00
N PRO A 482 -7.97 -6.85 -27.73
CA PRO A 482 -6.84 -6.22 -27.04
C PRO A 482 -6.56 -6.82 -25.66
N MET A 483 -7.58 -7.21 -24.89
CA MET A 483 -7.41 -7.83 -23.57
C MET A 483 -6.72 -9.20 -23.69
N ARG A 484 -7.08 -10.02 -24.67
CA ARG A 484 -6.40 -11.29 -24.95
C ARG A 484 -4.93 -11.09 -25.33
N TRP A 485 -4.62 -10.09 -26.17
CA TRP A 485 -3.24 -9.74 -26.49
C TRP A 485 -2.44 -9.30 -25.27
N LEU A 486 -3.03 -8.47 -24.41
CA LEU A 486 -2.41 -8.07 -23.16
C LEU A 486 -2.17 -9.27 -22.25
N ALA A 487 -3.13 -10.17 -22.14
CA ALA A 487 -2.99 -11.41 -21.36
C ALA A 487 -1.86 -12.30 -21.91
N LEU A 488 -1.76 -12.46 -23.23
CA LEU A 488 -0.68 -13.23 -23.88
C LEU A 488 0.69 -12.63 -23.61
N ILE A 489 0.85 -11.31 -23.76
CA ILE A 489 2.10 -10.61 -23.48
C ILE A 489 2.48 -10.75 -22.00
N THR A 490 1.50 -10.64 -21.11
CA THR A 490 1.71 -10.81 -19.67
C THR A 490 2.12 -12.27 -19.37
N GLU A 491 1.46 -13.26 -19.96
CA GLU A 491 1.78 -14.67 -19.76
C GLU A 491 3.18 -15.02 -20.26
N GLN A 492 3.61 -14.50 -21.42
CA GLN A 492 4.99 -14.67 -21.92
C GLN A 492 6.01 -14.05 -20.96
N SER A 493 5.69 -12.89 -20.39
CA SER A 493 6.54 -12.26 -19.38
C SER A 493 6.67 -13.11 -18.12
N LEU A 494 5.57 -13.75 -17.69
CA LEU A 494 5.55 -14.67 -16.54
C LEU A 494 6.35 -15.94 -16.84
N GLN A 495 6.24 -16.52 -18.03
CA GLN A 495 7.04 -17.69 -18.45
C GLN A 495 8.53 -17.38 -18.45
N GLY A 496 8.93 -16.19 -18.91
CA GLY A 496 10.31 -15.71 -18.80
C GLY A 496 10.79 -15.61 -17.35
N LEU A 497 9.93 -15.10 -16.46
CA LEU A 497 10.21 -15.02 -15.03
C LEU A 497 10.37 -16.41 -14.40
N ASP A 498 9.48 -17.36 -14.73
CA ASP A 498 9.53 -18.73 -14.24
C ASP A 498 10.81 -19.44 -14.70
N ALA A 499 11.24 -19.21 -15.94
CA ALA A 499 12.50 -19.77 -16.44
C ALA A 499 13.71 -19.31 -15.61
N VAL A 500 13.75 -18.02 -15.22
CA VAL A 500 14.76 -17.48 -14.33
C VAL A 500 14.59 -18.02 -12.91
N ALA A 501 13.36 -18.12 -12.42
CA ALA A 501 13.06 -18.60 -11.07
C ALA A 501 13.50 -20.05 -10.80
N ARG A 502 13.69 -20.88 -11.85
CA ARG A 502 14.18 -22.27 -11.75
C ARG A 502 15.66 -22.39 -11.42
N TRP A 503 16.44 -21.32 -11.55
CA TRP A 503 17.86 -21.37 -11.24
C TRP A 503 18.07 -21.39 -9.72
N ASP A 504 18.82 -22.33 -9.20
CA ASP A 504 18.98 -22.53 -7.75
C ASP A 504 19.76 -21.39 -7.06
N TRP A 505 20.68 -20.76 -7.77
CA TRP A 505 21.57 -19.72 -7.22
C TRP A 505 20.93 -18.33 -7.08
N ILE A 506 19.75 -18.08 -7.67
CA ILE A 506 19.15 -16.73 -7.69
C ILE A 506 18.62 -16.28 -6.35
N SER A 507 18.29 -17.21 -5.48
CA SER A 507 17.78 -16.89 -4.14
C SER A 507 18.44 -17.79 -3.09
N SER A 508 18.67 -17.22 -1.93
CA SER A 508 19.15 -17.96 -0.77
C SER A 508 18.29 -17.66 0.44
N HIS A 509 17.98 -18.71 1.22
CA HIS A 509 17.35 -18.56 2.52
C HIS A 509 18.47 -18.42 3.56
N SER A 510 18.36 -17.44 4.43
CA SER A 510 19.31 -17.20 5.50
C SER A 510 18.62 -17.37 6.85
N ALA A 511 19.27 -18.05 7.78
CA ALA A 511 18.84 -17.98 9.17
C ALA A 511 18.84 -16.51 9.61
N MET A 512 17.84 -16.12 10.39
CA MET A 512 17.71 -14.74 10.87
C MET A 512 18.96 -14.35 11.68
N PRO A 513 19.77 -13.40 11.22
CA PRO A 513 20.94 -12.98 11.95
C PRO A 513 20.55 -12.25 13.24
N PRO A 514 21.42 -12.22 14.26
CA PRO A 514 21.17 -11.44 15.47
C PRO A 514 20.82 -9.99 15.15
N GLY A 515 19.85 -9.41 15.88
CA GLY A 515 19.34 -8.06 15.59
C GLY A 515 20.44 -6.98 15.49
N LEU A 516 21.53 -7.11 16.28
CA LEU A 516 22.68 -6.23 16.19
C LEU A 516 23.35 -6.26 14.80
N VAL A 517 23.49 -7.44 14.19
CA VAL A 517 24.07 -7.59 12.85
C VAL A 517 23.23 -6.88 11.80
N ILE A 518 21.91 -6.97 11.93
CA ILE A 518 20.97 -6.27 11.03
C ILE A 518 21.11 -4.76 11.18
N VAL A 519 21.14 -4.24 12.40
CA VAL A 519 21.33 -2.81 12.67
C VAL A 519 22.63 -2.32 12.07
N VAL A 520 23.73 -3.04 12.28
CA VAL A 520 25.04 -2.71 11.69
C VAL A 520 24.99 -2.76 10.17
N ALA A 521 24.35 -3.78 9.57
CA ALA A 521 24.19 -3.89 8.12
C ALA A 521 23.40 -2.73 7.54
N VAL A 522 22.26 -2.36 8.14
CA VAL A 522 21.45 -1.22 7.71
C VAL A 522 22.24 0.08 7.81
N LEU A 523 22.92 0.32 8.94
CA LEU A 523 23.74 1.52 9.11
C LEU A 523 24.91 1.56 8.11
N SER A 524 25.55 0.43 7.84
CA SER A 524 26.63 0.33 6.85
C SER A 524 26.12 0.63 5.44
N CYS A 525 24.96 0.09 5.06
CA CYS A 525 24.33 0.40 3.77
C CYS A 525 23.98 1.90 3.64
N TRP A 526 23.46 2.51 4.71
CA TRP A 526 23.20 3.93 4.74
C TRP A 526 24.48 4.76 4.62
N LEU A 527 25.57 4.37 5.28
CA LEU A 527 26.87 5.02 5.16
C LEU A 527 27.47 4.89 3.77
N LEU A 528 27.30 3.76 3.11
CA LEU A 528 27.77 3.54 1.73
C LEU A 528 27.04 4.43 0.70
N ILE A 529 25.77 4.74 0.95
CA ILE A 529 24.94 5.62 0.09
C ILE A 529 25.15 7.09 0.46
N TRP A 530 25.70 7.37 1.64
CA TRP A 530 25.87 8.73 2.16
C TRP A 530 26.83 9.55 1.28
N PRO A 531 26.49 10.78 0.89
CA PRO A 531 27.26 11.59 -0.06
C PRO A 531 28.58 12.14 0.51
N LEU A 532 28.96 11.81 1.75
CA LEU A 532 30.22 12.24 2.37
C LEU A 532 31.42 11.37 2.00
N ALA A 533 31.21 10.13 1.55
CA ALA A 533 32.29 9.30 1.05
C ALA A 533 32.66 9.77 -0.36
N PRO A 534 33.91 10.24 -0.62
CA PRO A 534 34.39 10.34 -1.98
C PRO A 534 34.44 8.92 -2.53
N TRP A 535 33.51 8.56 -3.38
CA TRP A 535 33.60 7.29 -4.11
C TRP A 535 34.94 7.25 -4.80
N PRO A 536 35.77 6.20 -4.62
CA PRO A 536 36.97 6.05 -5.38
C PRO A 536 36.57 6.14 -6.86
N ARG A 537 37.11 7.12 -7.55
CA ARG A 537 36.97 7.23 -8.98
C ARG A 537 37.65 6.01 -9.59
N TRP A 538 36.89 4.97 -9.86
CA TRP A 538 37.32 3.94 -10.79
C TRP A 538 37.31 4.57 -12.18
N THR A 539 38.33 5.42 -12.41
CA THR A 539 38.68 5.91 -13.73
C THR A 539 39.75 4.99 -14.26
N ALA A 540 39.39 4.12 -15.15
CA ALA A 540 40.20 3.73 -16.28
C ALA A 540 39.28 3.16 -17.34
#